data_becf0bc42515bb31b598957cbfbdbb7e
#
_entry.id   becf0bc42515bb31b598957cbfbdbb7e
#
_cell.length_a   1.000
_cell.length_b   1.000
_cell.length_c   1.000
_cell.angle_alpha   90.00
_cell.angle_beta   90.00
_cell.angle_gamma   90.00
#
_symmetry.space_group_name_H-M   'P 1'
#
loop_
_entity.id
_entity.type
_entity.pdbx_description
1 polymer ?
#
loop_
_entity_poly.entity_id
_entity_poly.type
_entity_poly.pdbx_seq_one_letter_code
_entity_poly.pdbx_strand_id
1 'polypeptide(L)'
;EITRVKGDFTFPNNSLKTILKKYQILDSEIESVVFYEKPFLSWSSITFHSLLKPIRRWKIVLNQFQKFWTGSLSFSSDLKKIINMPNNKIYYNSHHISHALSGLIFTKDIKKDHLIFVLDGVGDGETISVYKKINSTISTEYKCLFPDSLGLYYSAFTDFLGFNINEGESKVMGLAAFGEPIFKELILNQIVNLNEGKLN
;
A
#
# COMPACT_ATOMS: atom_id res chain seq x y z
N GLU A 1 -10.13 -8.90 -12.68
CA GLU A 1 -10.71 -9.87 -13.66
C GLU A 1 -11.97 -9.37 -14.35
N ILE A 2 -12.86 -8.68 -13.63
CA ILE A 2 -14.16 -8.24 -14.18
C ILE A 2 -14.00 -7.16 -15.24
N THR A 3 -13.12 -6.17 -14.99
CA THR A 3 -12.84 -5.09 -15.95
C THR A 3 -11.81 -5.47 -16.99
N ARG A 4 -10.97 -6.49 -16.72
CA ARG A 4 -9.80 -6.91 -17.50
C ARG A 4 -8.77 -5.80 -17.71
N VAL A 5 -8.84 -4.74 -16.92
CA VAL A 5 -7.87 -3.66 -16.89
C VAL A 5 -6.86 -3.95 -15.79
N LYS A 6 -5.59 -4.09 -16.14
CA LYS A 6 -4.50 -4.30 -15.17
C LYS A 6 -4.27 -3.00 -14.40
N GLY A 7 -4.16 -3.08 -13.08
CA GLY A 7 -3.95 -1.88 -12.25
C GLY A 7 -5.15 -0.93 -12.21
N ASP A 8 -6.38 -1.44 -12.38
CA ASP A 8 -7.60 -0.62 -12.31
C ASP A 8 -7.77 -0.04 -10.91
N PHE A 9 -7.64 1.28 -10.80
CA PHE A 9 -7.76 2.03 -9.54
C PHE A 9 -9.19 2.53 -9.27
N THR A 10 -10.14 2.22 -10.14
CA THR A 10 -11.53 2.64 -9.94
C THR A 10 -12.18 1.86 -8.81
N PHE A 11 -13.17 2.48 -8.16
CA PHE A 11 -13.92 1.78 -7.12
C PHE A 11 -14.54 0.49 -7.69
N PRO A 12 -14.41 -0.67 -7.01
CA PRO A 12 -14.74 -1.99 -7.57
C PRO A 12 -16.26 -2.27 -7.61
N ASN A 13 -17.03 -1.36 -8.23
CA ASN A 13 -18.48 -1.44 -8.33
C ASN A 13 -18.99 -2.80 -8.83
N ASN A 14 -18.41 -3.26 -9.95
CA ASN A 14 -18.86 -4.49 -10.60
C ASN A 14 -18.49 -5.73 -9.77
N SER A 15 -17.31 -5.74 -9.14
CA SER A 15 -16.88 -6.83 -8.27
C SER A 15 -17.79 -6.95 -7.06
N LEU A 16 -18.07 -5.81 -6.40
CA LEU A 16 -18.92 -5.78 -5.23
C LEU A 16 -20.35 -6.24 -5.55
N LYS A 17 -20.96 -5.67 -6.59
CA LYS A 17 -22.29 -6.10 -7.05
C LYS A 17 -22.36 -7.58 -7.42
N THR A 18 -21.31 -8.09 -8.07
CA THR A 18 -21.23 -9.51 -8.45
C THR A 18 -21.19 -10.42 -7.24
N ILE A 19 -20.39 -10.06 -6.20
CA ILE A 19 -20.29 -10.84 -4.97
C ILE A 19 -21.61 -10.83 -4.21
N LEU A 20 -22.20 -9.65 -3.99
CA LEU A 20 -23.49 -9.52 -3.30
C LEU A 20 -24.58 -10.36 -3.98
N LYS A 21 -24.68 -10.27 -5.33
CA LYS A 21 -25.64 -11.05 -6.11
C LYS A 21 -25.34 -12.55 -6.06
N LYS A 22 -24.08 -12.95 -6.23
CA LYS A 22 -23.68 -14.38 -6.26
C LYS A 22 -24.02 -15.10 -4.97
N TYR A 23 -23.81 -14.43 -3.84
CA TYR A 23 -24.03 -15.00 -2.50
C TYR A 23 -25.37 -14.57 -1.89
N GLN A 24 -26.20 -13.82 -2.64
CA GLN A 24 -27.52 -13.34 -2.21
C GLN A 24 -27.48 -12.55 -0.89
N ILE A 25 -26.41 -11.79 -0.67
CA ILE A 25 -26.20 -11.01 0.55
C ILE A 25 -27.07 -9.74 0.49
N LEU A 26 -27.90 -9.55 1.52
CA LEU A 26 -28.69 -8.33 1.70
C LEU A 26 -27.87 -7.26 2.43
N ASP A 27 -28.13 -5.98 2.15
CA ASP A 27 -27.49 -4.85 2.83
C ASP A 27 -27.62 -4.92 4.36
N SER A 28 -28.76 -5.43 4.84
CA SER A 28 -29.07 -5.62 6.26
C SER A 28 -28.20 -6.67 6.95
N GLU A 29 -27.65 -7.60 6.20
CA GLU A 29 -26.77 -8.69 6.71
C GLU A 29 -25.32 -8.24 6.83
N ILE A 30 -24.98 -7.08 6.24
CA ILE A 30 -23.63 -6.53 6.32
C ILE A 30 -23.46 -5.81 7.66
N GLU A 31 -22.70 -6.40 8.55
CA GLU A 31 -22.43 -5.83 9.86
C GLU A 31 -21.51 -4.61 9.77
N SER A 32 -20.43 -4.73 9.00
CA SER A 32 -19.45 -3.66 8.82
C SER A 32 -18.67 -3.80 7.51
N VAL A 33 -18.08 -2.71 7.06
CA VAL A 33 -17.12 -2.67 5.95
C VAL A 33 -15.82 -2.10 6.48
N VAL A 34 -14.73 -2.80 6.22
CA VAL A 34 -13.37 -2.36 6.60
C VAL A 34 -12.58 -2.05 5.33
N PHE A 35 -12.10 -0.82 5.23
CA PHE A 35 -11.21 -0.43 4.16
C PHE A 35 -9.75 -0.60 4.62
N TYR A 36 -8.90 -1.07 3.74
CA TYR A 36 -7.54 -1.55 4.05
C TYR A 36 -6.51 -0.46 4.31
N GLU A 37 -6.85 0.81 4.13
CA GLU A 37 -5.96 1.96 4.36
C GLU A 37 -6.69 3.15 4.98
N LYS A 38 -5.93 4.14 5.45
CA LYS A 38 -6.43 5.44 5.90
C LYS A 38 -6.18 6.50 4.83
N PRO A 39 -7.11 6.74 3.91
CA PRO A 39 -6.87 7.55 2.72
C PRO A 39 -6.34 8.96 3.00
N PHE A 40 -6.81 9.57 4.08
CA PHE A 40 -6.37 10.91 4.48
C PHE A 40 -4.90 10.94 4.93
N LEU A 41 -4.43 9.90 5.62
CA LEU A 41 -3.02 9.80 6.03
C LEU A 41 -2.11 9.59 4.83
N SER A 42 -2.47 8.68 3.92
CA SER A 42 -1.74 8.48 2.67
C SER A 42 -1.62 9.77 1.88
N TRP A 43 -2.75 10.47 1.68
CA TRP A 43 -2.78 11.72 0.93
C TRP A 43 -1.95 12.82 1.61
N SER A 44 -2.12 13.03 2.92
CA SER A 44 -1.45 14.10 3.67
C SER A 44 0.07 13.89 3.75
N SER A 45 0.53 12.66 3.96
CA SER A 45 1.94 12.33 4.01
C SER A 45 2.66 12.65 2.69
N ILE A 46 2.13 12.17 1.56
CA ILE A 46 2.72 12.42 0.24
C ILE A 46 2.66 13.91 -0.12
N THR A 47 1.54 14.57 0.18
CA THR A 47 1.36 16.00 -0.10
C THR A 47 2.35 16.84 0.69
N PHE A 48 2.48 16.59 2.00
CA PHE A 48 3.43 17.31 2.86
C PHE A 48 4.87 17.21 2.33
N HIS A 49 5.35 16.01 2.04
CA HIS A 49 6.70 15.82 1.52
C HIS A 49 6.90 16.40 0.11
N SER A 50 5.83 16.45 -0.69
CA SER A 50 5.89 17.06 -2.02
C SER A 50 5.99 18.59 -1.95
N LEU A 51 5.33 19.19 -0.95
CA LEU A 51 5.38 20.64 -0.71
C LEU A 51 6.73 21.14 -0.17
N LEU A 52 7.53 20.26 0.46
CA LEU A 52 8.89 20.62 0.91
C LEU A 52 9.83 20.98 -0.27
N LYS A 53 9.55 20.48 -1.49
CA LYS A 53 10.32 20.80 -2.72
C LYS A 53 9.36 21.02 -3.91
N PRO A 54 8.49 22.05 -3.87
CA PRO A 54 7.37 22.19 -4.80
C PRO A 54 7.81 22.39 -6.25
N ILE A 55 8.91 23.12 -6.50
CA ILE A 55 9.41 23.38 -7.86
C ILE A 55 9.80 22.10 -8.60
N ARG A 56 10.40 21.13 -7.89
CA ARG A 56 10.80 19.83 -8.50
C ARG A 56 9.64 18.83 -8.56
N ARG A 57 8.61 19.00 -7.71
CA ARG A 57 7.55 18.01 -7.48
C ARG A 57 6.15 18.53 -7.82
N TRP A 58 6.05 19.65 -8.56
CA TRP A 58 4.76 20.28 -8.88
C TRP A 58 3.75 19.32 -9.55
N LYS A 59 4.22 18.41 -10.43
CA LYS A 59 3.36 17.40 -11.04
C LYS A 59 2.78 16.42 -10.00
N ILE A 60 3.57 16.05 -8.99
CA ILE A 60 3.10 15.17 -7.90
C ILE A 60 2.05 15.92 -7.09
N VAL A 61 2.29 17.18 -6.74
CA VAL A 61 1.34 18.02 -6.00
C VAL A 61 0.01 18.12 -6.76
N LEU A 62 0.02 18.42 -8.04
CA LEU A 62 -1.19 18.48 -8.86
C LEU A 62 -1.92 17.12 -8.90
N ASN A 63 -1.20 16.02 -9.10
CA ASN A 63 -1.78 14.69 -9.09
C ASN A 63 -2.40 14.33 -7.73
N GLN A 64 -1.82 14.79 -6.61
CA GLN A 64 -2.39 14.58 -5.29
C GLN A 64 -3.72 15.33 -5.10
N PHE A 65 -3.83 16.55 -5.62
CA PHE A 65 -5.11 17.27 -5.63
C PHE A 65 -6.18 16.55 -6.45
N GLN A 66 -5.83 16.01 -7.60
CA GLN A 66 -6.77 15.21 -8.39
C GLN A 66 -7.20 13.94 -7.65
N LYS A 67 -6.28 13.20 -7.05
CA LYS A 67 -6.57 12.00 -6.25
C LYS A 67 -7.41 12.29 -5.02
N PHE A 68 -7.34 13.50 -4.46
CA PHE A 68 -8.20 13.93 -3.36
C PHE A 68 -9.69 13.82 -3.72
N TRP A 69 -10.05 14.15 -4.96
CA TRP A 69 -11.44 14.16 -5.41
C TRP A 69 -11.92 12.84 -6.02
N THR A 70 -11.02 12.02 -6.54
CA THR A 70 -11.37 10.83 -7.35
C THR A 70 -10.83 9.51 -6.82
N GLY A 71 -10.08 9.52 -5.73
CA GLY A 71 -9.38 8.34 -5.20
C GLY A 71 -10.06 7.72 -3.98
N SER A 72 -9.24 7.07 -3.16
CA SER A 72 -9.66 6.37 -1.93
C SER A 72 -10.40 7.25 -0.91
N LEU A 73 -10.25 8.58 -0.99
CA LEU A 73 -11.02 9.53 -0.17
C LEU A 73 -12.53 9.51 -0.48
N SER A 74 -12.93 9.15 -1.70
CA SER A 74 -14.34 9.01 -2.08
C SER A 74 -14.94 7.65 -1.67
N PHE A 75 -14.14 6.73 -1.10
CA PHE A 75 -14.54 5.35 -0.81
C PHE A 75 -15.90 5.24 -0.12
N SER A 76 -16.11 5.96 0.98
CA SER A 76 -17.38 5.93 1.72
C SER A 76 -18.58 6.39 0.86
N SER A 77 -18.37 7.41 0.04
CA SER A 77 -19.40 7.93 -0.88
C SER A 77 -19.74 6.93 -1.98
N ASP A 78 -18.71 6.29 -2.56
CA ASP A 78 -18.90 5.33 -3.63
C ASP A 78 -19.51 4.01 -3.13
N LEU A 79 -19.11 3.58 -1.93
CA LEU A 79 -19.71 2.42 -1.26
C LEU A 79 -21.22 2.59 -1.05
N LYS A 80 -21.65 3.77 -0.59
CA LYS A 80 -23.06 4.08 -0.32
C LYS A 80 -23.95 4.13 -1.56
N LYS A 81 -23.36 4.23 -2.75
CA LYS A 81 -24.11 4.11 -4.01
C LYS A 81 -24.54 2.66 -4.29
N ILE A 82 -23.95 1.70 -3.60
CA ILE A 82 -24.18 0.27 -3.83
C ILE A 82 -24.84 -0.39 -2.62
N ILE A 83 -24.39 -0.05 -1.43
CA ILE A 83 -24.84 -0.63 -0.15
C ILE A 83 -25.44 0.48 0.70
N ASN A 84 -26.67 0.29 1.13
CA ASN A 84 -27.31 1.22 2.07
C ASN A 84 -26.77 1.01 3.50
N MET A 85 -25.69 1.70 3.84
CA MET A 85 -24.98 1.52 5.11
C MET A 85 -24.67 2.87 5.79
N PRO A 86 -24.87 3.00 7.11
CA PRO A 86 -24.50 4.20 7.85
C PRO A 86 -22.98 4.32 8.03
N ASN A 87 -22.48 5.57 8.17
CA ASN A 87 -21.03 5.85 8.28
C ASN A 87 -20.36 5.17 9.47
N ASN A 88 -21.05 5.00 10.59
CA ASN A 88 -20.50 4.37 11.78
C ASN A 88 -20.23 2.87 11.66
N LYS A 89 -20.59 2.26 10.53
CA LYS A 89 -20.26 0.87 10.18
C LYS A 89 -19.13 0.75 9.16
N ILE A 90 -18.55 1.87 8.72
CA ILE A 90 -17.42 1.91 7.79
C ILE A 90 -16.16 2.22 8.58
N TYR A 91 -15.21 1.31 8.57
CA TYR A 91 -13.94 1.40 9.29
C TYR A 91 -12.77 1.51 8.32
N TYR A 92 -11.74 2.22 8.75
CA TYR A 92 -10.50 2.39 8.02
C TYR A 92 -9.35 1.79 8.83
N ASN A 93 -8.71 0.77 8.31
CA ASN A 93 -7.56 0.15 8.97
C ASN A 93 -6.25 0.80 8.50
N SER A 94 -5.17 0.61 9.26
CA SER A 94 -3.83 0.99 8.80
C SER A 94 -3.40 0.06 7.66
N HIS A 95 -2.79 0.64 6.62
CA HIS A 95 -2.34 -0.09 5.44
C HIS A 95 -1.37 -1.24 5.80
N HIS A 96 -0.32 -0.94 6.55
CA HIS A 96 0.67 -1.94 6.95
C HIS A 96 0.11 -2.97 7.94
N ILE A 97 -0.84 -2.60 8.81
CA ILE A 97 -1.56 -3.57 9.65
C ILE A 97 -2.41 -4.50 8.78
N SER A 98 -3.03 -3.99 7.72
CA SER A 98 -3.80 -4.82 6.78
C SER A 98 -2.90 -5.86 6.08
N HIS A 99 -1.69 -5.47 5.66
CA HIS A 99 -0.68 -6.40 5.15
C HIS A 99 -0.26 -7.44 6.20
N ALA A 100 0.04 -7.00 7.43
CA ALA A 100 0.45 -7.89 8.51
C ALA A 100 -0.62 -8.92 8.85
N LEU A 101 -1.88 -8.51 8.96
CA LEU A 101 -3.02 -9.41 9.20
C LEU A 101 -3.22 -10.37 8.04
N SER A 102 -3.12 -9.91 6.80
CA SER A 102 -3.19 -10.73 5.60
C SER A 102 -2.13 -11.84 5.61
N GLY A 103 -0.88 -11.49 5.96
CA GLY A 103 0.20 -12.48 6.10
C GLY A 103 -0.07 -13.53 7.18
N LEU A 104 -0.66 -13.12 8.30
CA LEU A 104 -0.99 -14.03 9.41
C LEU A 104 -2.01 -15.10 9.04
N ILE A 105 -2.96 -14.82 8.14
CA ILE A 105 -3.98 -15.77 7.69
C ILE A 105 -3.33 -17.00 7.01
N PHE A 106 -2.19 -16.81 6.35
CA PHE A 106 -1.46 -17.87 5.65
C PHE A 106 -0.45 -18.61 6.52
N THR A 107 -0.30 -18.24 7.81
CA THR A 107 0.60 -18.97 8.69
C THR A 107 -0.02 -20.32 9.11
N LYS A 108 0.84 -21.34 9.33
CA LYS A 108 0.38 -22.68 9.77
C LYS A 108 -0.25 -22.64 11.16
N ASP A 109 0.18 -21.72 12.01
CA ASP A 109 -0.29 -21.62 13.39
C ASP A 109 -0.37 -20.15 13.81
N ILE A 110 -1.53 -19.58 13.60
CA ILE A 110 -1.81 -18.17 13.94
C ILE A 110 -1.77 -17.92 15.47
N LYS A 111 -1.86 -18.97 16.30
CA LYS A 111 -1.84 -18.83 17.77
C LYS A 111 -0.44 -18.60 18.30
N LYS A 112 0.59 -19.00 17.58
CA LYS A 112 1.98 -18.75 17.97
C LYS A 112 2.33 -17.26 17.90
N ASP A 113 3.43 -16.92 18.57
CA ASP A 113 4.04 -15.61 18.48
C ASP A 113 4.73 -15.46 17.10
N HIS A 114 4.59 -14.29 16.51
CA HIS A 114 5.15 -13.98 15.20
C HIS A 114 5.88 -12.65 15.20
N LEU A 115 6.97 -12.57 14.46
CA LEU A 115 7.56 -11.33 13.99
C LEU A 115 7.16 -11.15 12.53
N ILE A 116 6.56 -9.99 12.21
CA ILE A 116 5.95 -9.73 10.91
C ILE A 116 6.64 -8.54 10.27
N PHE A 117 7.22 -8.76 9.10
CA PHE A 117 7.86 -7.72 8.31
C PHE A 117 6.91 -7.31 7.18
N VAL A 118 6.64 -6.02 7.06
CA VAL A 118 5.90 -5.41 5.95
C VAL A 118 6.86 -4.50 5.22
N LEU A 119 7.08 -4.79 3.93
CA LEU A 119 7.88 -3.96 3.03
C LEU A 119 6.99 -3.56 1.86
N ASP A 120 6.79 -2.26 1.69
CA ASP A 120 5.89 -1.71 0.70
C ASP A 120 6.53 -0.51 -0.02
N GLY A 121 5.90 -0.03 -1.08
CA GLY A 121 6.25 1.24 -1.69
C GLY A 121 5.95 2.39 -0.73
N VAL A 122 4.68 2.60 -0.45
CA VAL A 122 4.17 3.53 0.56
C VAL A 122 2.69 3.24 0.84
N GLY A 123 2.35 3.08 2.11
CA GLY A 123 0.97 2.95 2.58
C GLY A 123 0.76 3.73 3.87
N ASP A 124 -0.22 4.64 3.93
CA ASP A 124 -0.46 5.55 5.06
C ASP A 124 0.77 6.39 5.48
N GLY A 125 1.74 6.57 4.57
CA GLY A 125 3.02 7.23 4.84
C GLY A 125 4.09 6.31 5.43
N GLU A 126 3.81 5.04 5.67
CA GLU A 126 4.76 4.01 6.08
C GLU A 126 5.32 3.29 4.85
N THR A 127 6.58 2.85 4.92
CA THR A 127 7.28 2.15 3.84
C THR A 127 7.82 0.81 4.29
N ILE A 128 8.27 0.71 5.55
CA ILE A 128 8.65 -0.53 6.20
C ILE A 128 8.03 -0.52 7.59
N SER A 129 7.48 -1.65 8.01
CA SER A 129 7.03 -1.83 9.40
C SER A 129 7.39 -3.21 9.89
N VAL A 130 7.79 -3.28 11.16
CA VAL A 130 8.00 -4.54 11.87
C VAL A 130 7.02 -4.61 13.02
N TYR A 131 6.24 -5.67 13.04
CA TYR A 131 5.26 -5.94 14.08
C TYR A 131 5.63 -7.20 14.84
N LYS A 132 5.35 -7.18 16.13
CA LYS A 132 5.45 -8.35 17.00
C LYS A 132 4.05 -8.74 17.44
N LYS A 133 3.67 -9.96 17.13
CA LYS A 133 2.43 -10.56 17.62
C LYS A 133 2.74 -11.49 18.78
N ILE A 134 2.16 -11.21 19.95
CA ILE A 134 2.19 -12.06 21.13
C ILE A 134 0.74 -12.33 21.52
N ASN A 135 0.35 -13.60 21.59
CA ASN A 135 -1.03 -14.02 21.80
C ASN A 135 -1.97 -13.35 20.78
N SER A 136 -2.90 -12.50 21.23
CA SER A 136 -3.85 -11.75 20.41
C SER A 136 -3.46 -10.29 20.20
N THR A 137 -2.31 -9.85 20.72
CA THR A 137 -1.87 -8.46 20.66
C THR A 137 -0.81 -8.30 19.59
N ILE A 138 -0.94 -7.25 18.75
CA ILE A 138 0.06 -6.85 17.77
C ILE A 138 0.62 -5.51 18.20
N SER A 139 1.93 -5.46 18.44
CA SER A 139 2.68 -4.24 18.75
C SER A 139 3.58 -3.85 17.58
N THR A 140 3.81 -2.54 17.42
CA THR A 140 4.77 -2.04 16.44
C THR A 140 6.15 -1.96 17.09
N GLU A 141 7.13 -2.61 16.48
CA GLU A 141 8.53 -2.58 16.94
C GLU A 141 9.37 -1.56 16.15
N TYR A 142 9.09 -1.40 14.86
CA TYR A 142 9.83 -0.49 13.99
C TYR A 142 8.95 0.04 12.88
N LYS A 143 9.23 1.28 12.44
CA LYS A 143 8.63 1.91 11.27
C LYS A 143 9.67 2.76 10.52
N CYS A 144 9.66 2.64 9.21
CA CYS A 144 10.30 3.58 8.30
C CYS A 144 9.20 4.35 7.56
N LEU A 145 9.41 5.64 7.37
CA LEU A 145 8.41 6.53 6.79
C LEU A 145 8.85 7.06 5.43
N PHE A 146 7.89 7.41 4.61
CA PHE A 146 8.14 8.14 3.37
C PHE A 146 8.95 9.43 3.65
N PRO A 147 10.01 9.78 2.86
CA PRO A 147 10.32 9.22 1.54
C PRO A 147 11.24 8.00 1.50
N ASP A 148 11.71 7.52 2.65
CA ASP A 148 12.69 6.44 2.73
C ASP A 148 12.00 5.10 2.45
N SER A 149 12.15 4.59 1.23
CA SER A 149 11.45 3.39 0.76
C SER A 149 12.28 2.56 -0.18
N LEU A 150 12.53 1.30 0.20
CA LEU A 150 13.13 0.32 -0.69
C LEU A 150 12.20 -0.05 -1.86
N GLY A 151 10.90 -0.09 -1.63
CA GLY A 151 9.91 -0.36 -2.68
C GLY A 151 9.91 0.73 -3.75
N LEU A 152 9.86 2.01 -3.34
CA LEU A 152 9.94 3.13 -4.30
C LEU A 152 11.30 3.23 -4.99
N TYR A 153 12.38 2.88 -4.28
CA TYR A 153 13.71 2.77 -4.87
C TYR A 153 13.71 1.74 -6.02
N TYR A 154 13.15 0.56 -5.78
CA TYR A 154 13.03 -0.48 -6.80
C TYR A 154 12.15 -0.04 -7.97
N SER A 155 11.04 0.64 -7.70
CA SER A 155 10.15 1.20 -8.73
C SER A 155 10.85 2.28 -9.55
N ALA A 156 11.71 3.12 -8.96
CA ALA A 156 12.51 4.10 -9.69
C ALA A 156 13.48 3.45 -10.69
N PHE A 157 14.12 2.33 -10.32
CA PHE A 157 14.93 1.54 -11.25
C PHE A 157 14.09 0.85 -12.32
N THR A 158 12.89 0.40 -11.97
CA THR A 158 11.95 -0.18 -12.93
C THR A 158 11.61 0.83 -14.04
N ASP A 159 11.31 2.07 -13.67
CA ASP A 159 11.03 3.18 -14.60
C ASP A 159 12.28 3.54 -15.43
N PHE A 160 13.44 3.66 -14.77
CA PHE A 160 14.72 3.94 -15.43
C PHE A 160 15.06 2.92 -16.52
N LEU A 161 14.73 1.66 -16.30
CA LEU A 161 14.92 0.57 -17.28
C LEU A 161 13.83 0.53 -18.38
N GLY A 162 12.88 1.48 -18.36
CA GLY A 162 11.84 1.61 -19.39
C GLY A 162 10.62 0.73 -19.15
N PHE A 163 10.43 0.17 -17.96
CA PHE A 163 9.23 -0.58 -17.61
C PHE A 163 8.22 0.27 -16.82
N ASN A 164 6.96 -0.04 -16.95
CA ASN A 164 5.92 0.64 -16.19
C ASN A 164 6.00 0.28 -14.69
N ILE A 165 5.95 1.28 -13.83
CA ILE A 165 5.87 1.11 -12.36
C ILE A 165 4.59 0.34 -12.00
N ASN A 166 4.67 -0.51 -10.99
CA ASN A 166 3.62 -1.43 -10.50
C ASN A 166 3.24 -2.56 -11.48
N GLU A 167 3.96 -2.68 -12.60
CA GLU A 167 3.74 -3.74 -13.59
C GLU A 167 5.02 -4.43 -14.04
N GLY A 168 6.12 -3.69 -13.98
CA GLY A 168 7.41 -4.10 -14.55
C GLY A 168 8.42 -4.62 -13.54
N GLU A 169 8.17 -4.52 -12.25
CA GLU A 169 9.10 -4.94 -11.19
C GLU A 169 9.48 -6.41 -11.32
N SER A 170 8.54 -7.27 -11.66
CA SER A 170 8.80 -8.70 -11.94
C SER A 170 9.69 -8.93 -13.17
N LYS A 171 9.61 -8.04 -14.17
CA LYS A 171 10.49 -8.09 -15.35
C LYS A 171 11.91 -7.70 -14.99
N VAL A 172 12.09 -6.68 -14.17
CA VAL A 172 13.40 -6.26 -13.64
C VAL A 172 14.02 -7.41 -12.82
N MET A 173 13.23 -8.06 -11.96
CA MET A 173 13.66 -9.25 -11.23
C MET A 173 14.13 -10.36 -12.19
N GLY A 174 13.39 -10.60 -13.26
CA GLY A 174 13.79 -11.59 -14.29
C GLY A 174 15.09 -11.20 -15.01
N LEU A 175 15.27 -9.91 -15.34
CA LEU A 175 16.51 -9.42 -15.96
C LEU A 175 17.73 -9.55 -15.05
N ALA A 176 17.56 -9.42 -13.74
CA ALA A 176 18.65 -9.50 -12.78
C ALA A 176 19.38 -10.86 -12.85
N ALA A 177 18.73 -11.93 -13.29
CA ALA A 177 19.34 -13.25 -13.47
C ALA A 177 20.38 -13.30 -14.60
N PHE A 178 20.38 -12.33 -15.51
CA PHE A 178 21.30 -12.24 -16.65
C PHE A 178 22.42 -11.21 -16.45
N GLY A 179 22.44 -10.52 -15.30
CA GLY A 179 23.39 -9.45 -15.00
C GLY A 179 24.40 -9.83 -13.92
N GLU A 180 25.43 -8.98 -13.79
CA GLU A 180 26.42 -9.05 -12.72
C GLU A 180 26.20 -7.90 -11.74
N PRO A 181 26.34 -8.10 -10.40
CA PRO A 181 26.05 -7.10 -9.40
C PRO A 181 27.17 -6.05 -9.24
N ILE A 182 27.64 -5.47 -10.35
CA ILE A 182 28.80 -4.55 -10.39
C ILE A 182 28.58 -3.25 -9.62
N PHE A 183 27.33 -2.82 -9.43
CA PHE A 183 26.96 -1.60 -8.70
C PHE A 183 26.62 -1.82 -7.22
N LYS A 184 26.76 -3.04 -6.70
CA LYS A 184 26.35 -3.39 -5.33
C LYS A 184 26.98 -2.46 -4.28
N GLU A 185 28.29 -2.29 -4.30
CA GLU A 185 29.01 -1.46 -3.33
C GLU A 185 28.65 0.03 -3.45
N LEU A 186 28.48 0.53 -4.68
CA LEU A 186 28.02 1.88 -4.92
C LEU A 186 26.65 2.13 -4.30
N ILE A 187 25.71 1.22 -4.53
CA ILE A 187 24.33 1.31 -4.05
C ILE A 187 24.31 1.28 -2.53
N LEU A 188 25.00 0.32 -1.91
CA LEU A 188 25.02 0.16 -0.45
C LEU A 188 25.68 1.35 0.26
N ASN A 189 26.73 1.93 -0.33
CA ASN A 189 27.47 3.00 0.31
C ASN A 189 26.93 4.41 0.05
N GLN A 190 26.26 4.63 -1.09
CA GLN A 190 25.86 5.98 -1.49
C GLN A 190 24.34 6.19 -1.56
N ILE A 191 23.58 5.15 -1.73
CA ILE A 191 22.14 5.25 -1.94
C ILE A 191 21.35 4.62 -0.80
N VAL A 192 21.71 3.41 -0.39
CA VAL A 192 21.06 2.69 0.71
C VAL A 192 22.01 2.71 1.90
N ASN A 193 22.03 3.82 2.62
CA ASN A 193 22.86 3.91 3.82
C ASN A 193 22.10 3.27 4.99
N LEU A 194 22.62 2.12 5.45
CA LEU A 194 22.09 1.39 6.61
C LEU A 194 22.90 1.76 7.85
N ASN A 195 22.57 2.88 8.49
CA ASN A 195 23.18 3.22 9.77
C ASN A 195 22.29 2.74 10.92
N GLU A 196 22.84 1.89 11.77
CA GLU A 196 22.17 1.35 12.98
C GLU A 196 20.79 0.71 12.68
N GLY A 197 20.63 0.08 11.52
CA GLY A 197 19.37 -0.53 11.10
C GLY A 197 18.32 0.45 10.61
N LYS A 198 18.68 1.70 10.33
CA LYS A 198 17.82 2.70 9.70
C LYS A 198 18.24 2.91 8.25
N LEU A 199 17.25 3.10 7.38
CA LEU A 199 17.45 3.67 6.04
C LEU A 199 17.68 5.17 6.21
N ASN A 200 18.77 5.70 5.69
CA ASN A 200 19.08 7.13 5.61
C ASN A 200 19.15 7.54 4.15
#